data_d6ce45937fc3bdbdbb5814c65eba8ecd
#
_entry.id   d6ce45937fc3bdbdbb5814c65eba8ecd
#
_cell.length_a   1.000
_cell.length_b   1.000
_cell.length_c   1.000
_cell.angle_alpha   90.00
_cell.angle_beta   90.00
_cell.angle_gamma   90.00
#
_symmetry.space_group_name_H-M   'P 1'
#
loop_
_entity.id
_entity.type
_entity.pdbx_description
1 polymer ?
#
loop_
_entity_poly.entity_id
_entity_poly.type
_entity_poly.pdbx_seq_one_letter_code
_entity_poly.pdbx_strand_id
1 'polypeptide(L)'
;MLLIRKYDHLGNLKVHYEGRLVSRDVQSRCIVAEAEWISPTARLGYVTLNAGDLFIETFYENRWYNIFQIQSPQGQLKGWYANISRPARIVPEANEVEIEWDDLALDVWMWPNGKMQTMDEHEFDDIKPELTPDELVQSLAAVDKVRMELKRRWRSYANDRIAALLGERGWTIGTAESCTGGLIGDLLTNRAGSSSYFSGGIISYSNDIKNRLLTVNAETLKSAGAVSEACALEMAHGVRQTLQVDVGISATGIAGPDGGSADKPVGLVYVGISSPKGDLVQKYTWPYDRMGNKRATADAALQAVIEHLSK
;
A
#
# COMPACT_ATOMS: atom_id res chain seq x y z
N MET A 1 32.01 0.90 -4.14
CA MET A 1 31.40 -0.07 -3.22
C MET A 1 30.72 0.72 -2.11
N LEU A 2 29.71 0.20 -1.47
CA LEU A 2 29.01 0.88 -0.38
C LEU A 2 29.10 -0.04 0.83
N LEU A 3 29.62 0.43 1.96
CA LEU A 3 29.63 -0.32 3.21
C LEU A 3 28.46 0.17 4.07
N ILE A 4 27.62 -0.78 4.55
CA ILE A 4 26.47 -0.47 5.40
C ILE A 4 26.71 -1.09 6.78
N ARG A 5 26.60 -0.26 7.82
CA ARG A 5 26.79 -0.65 9.21
C ARG A 5 25.53 -0.37 10.03
N LYS A 6 25.01 -1.41 10.66
CA LYS A 6 23.92 -1.36 11.63
C LYS A 6 24.47 -1.41 13.03
N TYR A 7 24.10 -0.45 13.85
CA TYR A 7 24.40 -0.41 15.27
C TYR A 7 23.12 -0.62 16.11
N ASP A 8 23.25 -1.02 17.36
CA ASP A 8 22.15 -0.96 18.31
C ASP A 8 21.98 0.47 18.87
N HIS A 9 20.98 0.67 19.73
CA HIS A 9 20.68 1.96 20.36
C HIS A 9 21.80 2.50 21.25
N LEU A 10 22.75 1.64 21.69
CA LEU A 10 23.94 2.01 22.46
C LEU A 10 25.19 2.30 21.60
N GLY A 11 25.08 2.12 20.28
CA GLY A 11 26.19 2.30 19.35
C GLY A 11 27.12 1.08 19.22
N ASN A 12 26.69 -0.12 19.63
CA ASN A 12 27.44 -1.34 19.40
C ASN A 12 27.15 -1.86 17.99
N LEU A 13 28.21 -2.17 17.22
CA LEU A 13 28.07 -2.74 15.89
C LEU A 13 27.37 -4.11 15.96
N LYS A 14 26.24 -4.26 15.24
CA LYS A 14 25.46 -5.50 15.15
C LYS A 14 25.78 -6.27 13.88
N VAL A 15 25.77 -5.58 12.74
CA VAL A 15 26.03 -6.19 11.42
C VAL A 15 26.65 -5.17 10.49
N HIS A 16 27.49 -5.64 9.60
CA HIS A 16 27.96 -4.88 8.45
C HIS A 16 27.89 -5.74 7.18
N TYR A 17 27.63 -5.12 6.07
CA TYR A 17 27.54 -5.77 4.77
C TYR A 17 27.83 -4.79 3.65
N GLU A 18 28.13 -5.33 2.47
CA GLU A 18 28.38 -4.55 1.28
C GLU A 18 27.10 -4.40 0.45
N GLY A 19 26.97 -3.23 -0.17
CA GLY A 19 25.88 -2.94 -1.10
C GLY A 19 26.39 -2.18 -2.32
N ARG A 20 25.51 -2.02 -3.29
CA ARG A 20 25.71 -1.20 -4.48
C ARG A 20 24.88 0.08 -4.37
N LEU A 21 25.50 1.23 -4.58
CA LEU A 21 24.78 2.50 -4.66
C LEU A 21 23.86 2.50 -5.89
N VAL A 22 22.57 2.72 -5.68
CA VAL A 22 21.56 2.86 -6.75
C VAL A 22 21.35 4.33 -7.07
N SER A 23 21.10 5.16 -6.06
CA SER A 23 20.91 6.60 -6.22
C SER A 23 21.19 7.38 -4.93
N ARG A 24 21.49 8.67 -5.09
CA ARG A 24 21.56 9.62 -3.99
C ARG A 24 20.75 10.86 -4.38
N ASP A 25 19.79 11.21 -3.54
CA ASP A 25 19.01 12.45 -3.68
C ASP A 25 19.40 13.41 -2.55
N VAL A 26 20.12 14.46 -2.92
CA VAL A 26 20.60 15.49 -1.98
C VAL A 26 19.45 16.33 -1.45
N GLN A 27 18.42 16.56 -2.26
CA GLN A 27 17.28 17.39 -1.87
C GLN A 27 16.41 16.71 -0.83
N SER A 28 16.07 15.44 -1.02
CA SER A 28 15.33 14.63 -0.06
C SER A 28 16.21 14.02 1.03
N ARG A 29 17.54 14.24 0.95
CA ARG A 29 18.55 13.72 1.89
C ARG A 29 18.42 12.22 2.09
N CYS A 30 18.38 11.47 0.98
CA CYS A 30 18.30 10.02 1.03
C CYS A 30 19.31 9.35 0.08
N ILE A 31 19.70 8.14 0.47
CA ILE A 31 20.49 7.22 -0.35
C ILE A 31 19.68 5.94 -0.56
N VAL A 32 19.72 5.43 -1.78
CA VAL A 32 19.19 4.11 -2.12
C VAL A 32 20.34 3.18 -2.43
N ALA A 33 20.42 2.09 -1.69
CA ALA A 33 21.37 1.01 -1.88
C ALA A 33 20.66 -0.28 -2.32
N GLU A 34 21.37 -1.16 -2.99
CA GLU A 34 20.94 -2.52 -3.27
C GLU A 34 21.92 -3.49 -2.62
N ALA A 35 21.36 -4.41 -1.84
CA ALA A 35 22.11 -5.49 -1.22
C ALA A 35 21.47 -6.84 -1.54
N GLU A 36 22.24 -7.90 -1.57
CA GLU A 36 21.79 -9.27 -1.83
C GLU A 36 21.80 -10.09 -0.54
N TRP A 37 20.74 -10.86 -0.30
CA TRP A 37 20.71 -11.84 0.77
C TRP A 37 21.58 -13.05 0.38
N ILE A 38 22.78 -13.13 0.93
CA ILE A 38 23.75 -14.20 0.65
C ILE A 38 23.68 -15.38 1.63
N SER A 39 22.92 -15.23 2.72
CA SER A 39 22.78 -16.25 3.75
C SER A 39 21.79 -17.36 3.32
N PRO A 40 21.82 -18.53 3.98
CA PRO A 40 20.82 -19.57 3.76
C PRO A 40 19.39 -19.08 3.96
N THR A 41 18.41 -19.86 3.50
CA THR A 41 17.00 -19.56 3.67
C THR A 41 16.64 -19.29 5.14
N ALA A 42 16.08 -18.11 5.40
CA ALA A 42 15.58 -17.70 6.70
C ALA A 42 14.04 -17.55 6.67
N ARG A 43 13.36 -18.14 7.66
CA ARG A 43 11.90 -18.05 7.83
C ARG A 43 11.59 -17.17 9.03
N LEU A 44 11.15 -15.94 8.79
CA LEU A 44 10.91 -14.92 9.83
C LEU A 44 9.44 -14.81 10.25
N GLY A 45 8.60 -15.82 9.92
CA GLY A 45 7.17 -15.79 10.23
C GLY A 45 6.34 -14.92 9.28
N TYR A 46 6.79 -13.71 8.99
CA TYR A 46 6.15 -12.76 8.08
C TYR A 46 6.72 -12.80 6.66
N VAL A 47 7.95 -13.27 6.48
CA VAL A 47 8.61 -13.42 5.17
C VAL A 47 9.57 -14.62 5.19
N THR A 48 9.76 -15.24 4.02
CA THR A 48 10.85 -16.19 3.78
C THR A 48 11.89 -15.52 2.90
N LEU A 49 13.10 -15.37 3.43
CA LEU A 49 14.27 -14.90 2.69
C LEU A 49 15.03 -16.09 2.11
N ASN A 50 15.40 -15.98 0.85
CA ASN A 50 16.20 -17.00 0.15
C ASN A 50 17.49 -16.36 -0.37
N ALA A 51 18.54 -17.14 -0.54
CA ALA A 51 19.76 -16.67 -1.18
C ALA A 51 19.43 -16.07 -2.58
N GLY A 52 19.98 -14.90 -2.87
CA GLY A 52 19.71 -14.12 -4.07
C GLY A 52 18.52 -13.13 -3.96
N ASP A 53 17.78 -13.11 -2.85
CA ASP A 53 16.78 -12.05 -2.63
C ASP A 53 17.45 -10.69 -2.57
N LEU A 54 16.86 -9.71 -3.24
CA LEU A 54 17.37 -8.35 -3.32
C LEU A 54 16.68 -7.43 -2.32
N PHE A 55 17.46 -6.65 -1.62
CA PHE A 55 17.05 -5.61 -0.71
C PHE A 55 17.33 -4.25 -1.36
N ILE A 56 16.30 -3.49 -1.68
CA ILE A 56 16.41 -2.11 -2.13
C ILE A 56 16.19 -1.22 -0.90
N GLU A 57 17.29 -0.76 -0.34
CA GLU A 57 17.35 -0.10 0.96
C GLU A 57 17.39 1.41 0.79
N THR A 58 16.45 2.11 1.41
CA THR A 58 16.39 3.57 1.41
C THR A 58 16.74 4.09 2.80
N PHE A 59 17.89 4.76 2.92
CA PHE A 59 18.36 5.42 4.14
C PHE A 59 18.14 6.92 4.04
N TYR A 60 17.74 7.55 5.17
CA TYR A 60 17.47 8.98 5.25
C TYR A 60 18.32 9.65 6.32
N GLU A 61 18.96 10.77 5.98
CA GLU A 61 19.75 11.59 6.91
C GLU A 61 18.90 12.51 7.80
N ASN A 62 17.56 12.54 7.58
CA ASN A 62 16.63 13.45 8.25
C ASN A 62 15.33 12.80 8.70
N ARG A 63 15.26 11.47 8.66
CA ARG A 63 14.07 10.71 9.11
C ARG A 63 14.49 9.65 10.12
N TRP A 64 13.60 9.36 11.04
CA TRP A 64 13.80 8.38 12.11
C TRP A 64 13.35 6.97 11.69
N TYR A 65 13.64 6.61 10.46
CA TYR A 65 13.41 5.28 9.89
C TYR A 65 14.22 5.09 8.60
N ASN A 66 14.46 3.85 8.26
CA ASN A 66 14.85 3.41 6.92
C ASN A 66 13.81 2.42 6.36
N ILE A 67 13.82 2.17 5.05
CA ILE A 67 12.85 1.29 4.39
C ILE A 67 13.58 0.37 3.42
N PHE A 68 13.36 -0.93 3.57
CA PHE A 68 13.89 -1.98 2.71
C PHE A 68 12.74 -2.61 1.91
N GLN A 69 12.79 -2.50 0.60
CA GLN A 69 11.94 -3.27 -0.29
C GLN A 69 12.62 -4.60 -0.60
N ILE A 70 11.95 -5.70 -0.31
CA ILE A 70 12.50 -7.05 -0.49
C ILE A 70 11.81 -7.71 -1.67
N GLN A 71 12.59 -8.23 -2.60
CA GLN A 71 12.11 -8.91 -3.79
C GLN A 71 12.92 -10.14 -4.12
N SER A 72 12.31 -11.10 -4.81
CA SER A 72 13.04 -12.25 -5.34
C SER A 72 14.00 -11.84 -6.45
N PRO A 73 14.98 -12.71 -6.85
CA PRO A 73 15.86 -12.45 -8.00
C PRO A 73 15.09 -12.21 -9.32
N GLN A 74 13.85 -12.69 -9.42
CA GLN A 74 12.97 -12.47 -10.57
C GLN A 74 12.14 -11.19 -10.47
N GLY A 75 12.40 -10.34 -9.45
CA GLY A 75 11.70 -9.07 -9.23
C GLY A 75 10.32 -9.21 -8.57
N GLN A 76 9.93 -10.40 -8.08
CA GLN A 76 8.68 -10.56 -7.34
C GLN A 76 8.80 -9.91 -5.96
N LEU A 77 7.96 -8.93 -5.69
CA LEU A 77 7.91 -8.27 -4.39
C LEU A 77 7.52 -9.26 -3.28
N LYS A 78 8.31 -9.31 -2.21
CA LYS A 78 8.02 -10.06 -0.97
C LYS A 78 7.40 -9.17 0.11
N GLY A 79 7.76 -7.89 0.12
CA GLY A 79 7.22 -6.90 1.04
C GLY A 79 8.16 -5.72 1.26
N TRP A 80 7.79 -4.89 2.20
CA TRP A 80 8.62 -3.80 2.70
C TRP A 80 8.85 -3.97 4.20
N TYR A 81 10.09 -3.81 4.59
CA TYR A 81 10.52 -3.80 5.97
C TYR A 81 11.02 -2.40 6.32
N ALA A 82 10.47 -1.80 7.34
CA ALA A 82 10.88 -0.49 7.80
C ALA A 82 11.36 -0.57 9.25
N ASN A 83 12.62 -0.21 9.46
CA ASN A 83 13.19 -0.10 10.79
C ASN A 83 12.99 1.32 11.32
N ILE A 84 12.51 1.45 12.56
CA ILE A 84 12.59 2.71 13.28
C ILE A 84 14.03 2.86 13.76
N SER A 85 14.67 3.94 13.37
CA SER A 85 16.10 4.14 13.57
C SER A 85 16.40 5.63 13.79
N ARG A 86 17.56 5.95 14.34
CA ARG A 86 18.08 7.31 14.23
C ARG A 86 18.34 7.65 12.75
N PRO A 87 18.33 8.95 12.38
CA PRO A 87 18.73 9.38 11.05
C PRO A 87 20.07 8.78 10.64
N ALA A 88 20.15 8.25 9.42
CA ALA A 88 21.37 7.64 8.94
C ALA A 88 22.50 8.68 8.80
N ARG A 89 23.72 8.25 9.07
CA ARG A 89 24.95 9.03 8.87
C ARG A 89 25.62 8.53 7.60
N ILE A 90 25.92 9.45 6.70
CA ILE A 90 26.63 9.14 5.46
C ILE A 90 28.05 9.69 5.60
N VAL A 91 29.00 8.78 5.74
CA VAL A 91 30.39 9.10 5.94
C VAL A 91 31.12 8.95 4.60
N PRO A 92 31.60 10.05 4.00
CA PRO A 92 32.42 9.97 2.80
C PRO A 92 33.83 9.52 3.18
N GLU A 93 34.27 8.37 2.66
CA GLU A 93 35.67 7.96 2.68
C GLU A 93 36.32 8.20 1.32
N ALA A 94 37.64 8.17 1.23
CA ALA A 94 38.41 8.60 0.05
C ALA A 94 38.04 7.88 -1.27
N ASN A 95 37.49 6.67 -1.22
CA ASN A 95 37.07 5.90 -2.39
C ASN A 95 35.73 5.14 -2.17
N GLU A 96 35.07 5.25 -1.02
CA GLU A 96 33.87 4.50 -0.66
C GLU A 96 32.88 5.40 0.06
N VAL A 97 31.61 5.08 -0.02
CA VAL A 97 30.56 5.71 0.79
C VAL A 97 30.16 4.71 1.88
N GLU A 98 30.19 5.16 3.11
CA GLU A 98 29.74 4.38 4.24
C GLU A 98 28.40 4.91 4.75
N ILE A 99 27.46 4.01 5.04
CA ILE A 99 26.18 4.31 5.67
C ILE A 99 26.15 3.68 7.04
N GLU A 100 26.00 4.50 8.05
CA GLU A 100 25.80 4.07 9.42
C GLU A 100 24.38 4.41 9.89
N TRP A 101 23.74 3.50 10.61
CA TRP A 101 22.45 3.73 11.22
C TRP A 101 22.25 2.95 12.50
N ASP A 102 21.51 3.53 13.44
CA ASP A 102 21.28 2.96 14.75
C ASP A 102 19.83 2.46 14.84
N ASP A 103 19.68 1.18 15.11
CA ASP A 103 18.40 0.50 15.26
C ASP A 103 17.76 0.82 16.62
N LEU A 104 16.49 1.13 16.64
CA LEU A 104 15.70 1.39 17.83
C LEU A 104 14.67 0.28 18.12
N ALA A 105 14.90 -0.92 17.58
CA ALA A 105 14.18 -2.16 17.85
C ALA A 105 12.69 -2.18 17.48
N LEU A 106 12.10 -1.11 16.95
CA LEU A 106 10.71 -1.08 16.54
C LEU A 106 10.61 -1.12 15.03
N ASP A 107 9.81 -2.03 14.50
CA ASP A 107 9.74 -2.28 13.06
C ASP A 107 8.32 -2.27 12.51
N VAL A 108 8.20 -2.01 11.22
CA VAL A 108 6.93 -2.12 10.49
C VAL A 108 7.13 -2.99 9.26
N TRP A 109 6.41 -4.11 9.19
CA TRP A 109 6.33 -4.93 8.00
C TRP A 109 5.09 -4.59 7.18
N MET A 110 5.22 -4.52 5.85
CA MET A 110 4.09 -4.43 4.94
C MET A 110 4.16 -5.50 3.86
N TRP A 111 3.11 -6.31 3.76
CA TRP A 111 2.95 -7.33 2.70
C TRP A 111 2.61 -6.71 1.34
N PRO A 112 2.84 -7.45 0.23
CA PRO A 112 2.47 -7.00 -1.12
C PRO A 112 0.98 -6.68 -1.31
N ASN A 113 0.11 -7.19 -0.43
CA ASN A 113 -1.31 -6.87 -0.43
C ASN A 113 -1.67 -5.59 0.36
N GLY A 114 -0.67 -4.84 0.83
CA GLY A 114 -0.85 -3.58 1.56
C GLY A 114 -1.24 -3.72 3.03
N LYS A 115 -1.36 -4.95 3.57
CA LYS A 115 -1.51 -5.18 5.02
C LYS A 115 -0.21 -4.80 5.72
N MET A 116 -0.31 -4.20 6.90
CA MET A 116 0.85 -3.82 7.72
C MET A 116 0.74 -4.40 9.13
N GLN A 117 1.91 -4.64 9.72
CA GLN A 117 2.06 -5.05 11.10
C GLN A 117 3.25 -4.33 11.73
N THR A 118 3.07 -3.81 12.95
CA THR A 118 4.19 -3.38 13.81
C THR A 118 4.76 -4.61 14.48
N MET A 119 6.06 -4.66 14.62
CA MET A 119 6.80 -5.80 15.17
C MET A 119 7.77 -5.32 16.24
N ASP A 120 8.22 -6.26 17.04
CA ASP A 120 9.28 -6.08 18.05
C ASP A 120 8.95 -5.02 19.11
N GLU A 121 7.62 -4.81 19.38
CA GLU A 121 7.13 -3.84 20.37
C GLU A 121 7.68 -4.12 21.77
N HIS A 122 7.88 -5.39 22.12
CA HIS A 122 8.45 -5.77 23.43
C HIS A 122 9.95 -5.45 23.52
N GLU A 123 10.72 -5.64 22.43
CA GLU A 123 12.14 -5.24 22.39
C GLU A 123 12.27 -3.72 22.50
N PHE A 124 11.36 -2.99 21.86
CA PHE A 124 11.30 -1.54 22.02
C PHE A 124 10.94 -1.13 23.44
N ASP A 125 10.00 -1.83 24.11
CA ASP A 125 9.68 -1.56 25.51
C ASP A 125 10.87 -1.77 26.43
N ASP A 126 11.73 -2.75 26.17
CA ASP A 126 12.95 -3.03 26.94
C ASP A 126 13.99 -1.90 26.81
N ILE A 127 14.13 -1.29 25.63
CA ILE A 127 15.12 -0.21 25.42
C ILE A 127 14.60 1.19 25.77
N LYS A 128 13.28 1.39 25.89
CA LYS A 128 12.67 2.70 26.23
C LYS A 128 13.34 3.43 27.42
N PRO A 129 13.69 2.75 28.53
CA PRO A 129 14.34 3.43 29.66
C PRO A 129 15.73 4.00 29.34
N GLU A 130 16.36 3.53 28.27
CA GLU A 130 17.70 3.94 27.84
C GLU A 130 17.67 5.05 26.77
N LEU A 131 16.49 5.32 26.21
CA LEU A 131 16.29 6.40 25.23
C LEU A 131 16.08 7.75 25.93
N THR A 132 16.60 8.80 25.34
CA THR A 132 16.25 10.16 25.76
C THR A 132 14.78 10.47 25.49
N PRO A 133 14.17 11.43 26.20
CA PRO A 133 12.77 11.83 25.94
C PRO A 133 12.51 12.25 24.49
N ASP A 134 13.44 12.92 23.84
CA ASP A 134 13.31 13.32 22.44
C ASP A 134 13.35 12.11 21.50
N GLU A 135 14.26 11.17 21.71
CA GLU A 135 14.36 9.94 20.94
C GLU A 135 13.08 9.11 21.03
N LEU A 136 12.50 9.00 22.24
CA LEU A 136 11.24 8.29 22.43
C LEU A 136 10.09 8.96 21.63
N VAL A 137 9.99 10.29 21.69
CA VAL A 137 8.97 11.05 20.92
C VAL A 137 9.17 10.86 19.43
N GLN A 138 10.41 10.98 18.94
CA GLN A 138 10.72 10.82 17.52
C GLN A 138 10.45 9.40 17.02
N SER A 139 10.82 8.38 17.79
CA SER A 139 10.60 6.97 17.46
C SER A 139 9.12 6.66 17.31
N LEU A 140 8.30 7.07 18.28
CA LEU A 140 6.85 6.86 18.22
C LEU A 140 6.20 7.62 17.06
N ALA A 141 6.60 8.87 16.82
CA ALA A 141 6.12 9.65 15.67
C ALA A 141 6.59 9.07 14.32
N ALA A 142 7.72 8.38 14.29
CA ALA A 142 8.25 7.75 13.08
C ALA A 142 7.38 6.58 12.61
N VAL A 143 6.73 5.84 13.53
CA VAL A 143 5.82 4.74 13.18
C VAL A 143 4.68 5.23 12.27
N ASP A 144 4.03 6.33 12.61
CA ASP A 144 2.94 6.87 11.79
C ASP A 144 3.46 7.40 10.45
N LYS A 145 4.61 8.09 10.46
CA LYS A 145 5.23 8.62 9.25
C LYS A 145 5.63 7.49 8.30
N VAL A 146 6.25 6.41 8.80
CA VAL A 146 6.66 5.28 7.97
C VAL A 146 5.46 4.51 7.43
N ARG A 147 4.39 4.34 8.21
CA ARG A 147 3.14 3.72 7.73
C ARG A 147 2.53 4.49 6.56
N MET A 148 2.53 5.83 6.62
CA MET A 148 2.08 6.66 5.50
C MET A 148 2.98 6.50 4.27
N GLU A 149 4.30 6.49 4.46
CA GLU A 149 5.26 6.30 3.37
C GLU A 149 5.16 4.91 2.74
N LEU A 150 5.00 3.86 3.55
CA LEU A 150 4.76 2.50 3.06
C LEU A 150 3.47 2.40 2.24
N LYS A 151 2.39 3.05 2.68
CA LYS A 151 1.15 3.13 1.90
C LYS A 151 1.34 3.84 0.56
N ARG A 152 2.12 4.92 0.53
CA ARG A 152 2.45 5.62 -0.71
C ARG A 152 3.22 4.71 -1.69
N ARG A 153 4.23 3.98 -1.19
CA ARG A 153 5.01 3.01 -1.99
C ARG A 153 4.13 1.87 -2.50
N TRP A 154 3.27 1.33 -1.63
CA TRP A 154 2.33 0.28 -2.02
C TRP A 154 1.37 0.75 -3.12
N ARG A 155 0.82 1.95 -3.04
CA ARG A 155 -0.07 2.50 -4.09
C ARG A 155 0.64 2.65 -5.42
N SER A 156 1.89 3.09 -5.42
CA SER A 156 2.71 3.13 -6.64
C SER A 156 2.89 1.72 -7.24
N TYR A 157 3.28 0.76 -6.40
CA TYR A 157 3.39 -0.64 -6.80
C TYR A 157 2.06 -1.20 -7.33
N ALA A 158 0.96 -0.94 -6.65
CA ALA A 158 -0.37 -1.41 -7.05
C ALA A 158 -0.76 -0.87 -8.43
N ASN A 159 -0.51 0.41 -8.68
CA ASN A 159 -0.75 1.03 -9.98
C ASN A 159 0.11 0.44 -11.09
N ASP A 160 1.41 0.21 -10.83
CA ASP A 160 2.30 -0.43 -11.80
C ASP A 160 1.83 -1.86 -12.09
N ARG A 161 1.40 -2.60 -11.06
CA ARG A 161 0.90 -3.96 -11.21
C ARG A 161 -0.41 -4.02 -11.99
N ILE A 162 -1.36 -3.12 -11.71
CA ILE A 162 -2.62 -3.01 -12.47
C ILE A 162 -2.34 -2.65 -13.93
N ALA A 163 -1.48 -1.67 -14.18
CA ALA A 163 -1.09 -1.28 -15.53
C ALA A 163 -0.48 -2.44 -16.32
N ALA A 164 0.41 -3.23 -15.70
CA ALA A 164 1.00 -4.41 -16.33
C ALA A 164 -0.06 -5.47 -16.64
N LEU A 165 -0.92 -5.82 -15.67
CA LEU A 165 -1.97 -6.84 -15.83
C LEU A 165 -3.00 -6.46 -16.90
N LEU A 166 -3.35 -5.20 -17.02
CA LEU A 166 -4.25 -4.69 -18.07
C LEU A 166 -3.53 -4.63 -19.41
N GLY A 167 -2.30 -4.11 -19.44
CA GLY A 167 -1.50 -3.98 -20.67
C GLY A 167 -1.19 -5.31 -21.34
N GLU A 168 -0.87 -6.37 -20.57
CA GLU A 168 -0.67 -7.75 -21.07
C GLU A 168 -1.90 -8.29 -21.85
N ARG A 169 -3.09 -7.77 -21.55
CA ARG A 169 -4.37 -8.18 -22.15
C ARG A 169 -4.92 -7.18 -23.17
N GLY A 170 -4.32 -6.00 -23.27
CA GLY A 170 -4.90 -4.89 -24.03
C GLY A 170 -6.23 -4.38 -23.44
N TRP A 171 -6.43 -4.53 -22.12
CA TRP A 171 -7.68 -4.21 -21.43
C TRP A 171 -7.67 -2.81 -20.83
N THR A 172 -8.88 -2.24 -20.74
CA THR A 172 -9.15 -0.96 -20.12
C THR A 172 -10.00 -1.12 -18.86
N ILE A 173 -9.95 -0.13 -17.96
CA ILE A 173 -10.68 -0.12 -16.70
C ILE A 173 -11.45 1.19 -16.51
N GLY A 174 -12.64 1.10 -15.90
CA GLY A 174 -13.44 2.24 -15.46
C GLY A 174 -13.96 2.07 -14.04
N THR A 175 -14.27 3.18 -13.36
CA THR A 175 -14.73 3.19 -11.95
C THR A 175 -16.17 3.69 -11.80
N ALA A 176 -16.93 3.05 -10.90
CA ALA A 176 -18.24 3.49 -10.42
C ALA A 176 -18.16 3.76 -8.92
N GLU A 177 -18.11 5.01 -8.51
CA GLU A 177 -17.80 5.37 -7.14
C GLU A 177 -19.01 6.03 -6.43
N SER A 178 -19.31 5.55 -5.22
CA SER A 178 -20.26 6.17 -4.34
C SER A 178 -19.56 6.73 -3.10
N CYS A 179 -19.33 5.91 -2.06
CA CYS A 179 -18.74 6.36 -0.81
C CYS A 179 -17.28 6.86 -0.95
N THR A 180 -16.53 6.41 -1.94
CA THR A 180 -15.15 6.83 -2.20
C THR A 180 -15.07 8.21 -2.86
N GLY A 181 -16.07 8.56 -3.69
CA GLY A 181 -16.23 9.90 -4.26
C GLY A 181 -15.11 10.33 -5.20
N GLY A 182 -14.57 9.42 -6.01
CA GLY A 182 -13.51 9.67 -6.99
C GLY A 182 -12.11 9.21 -6.54
N LEU A 183 -11.94 8.71 -5.32
CA LEU A 183 -10.61 8.31 -4.81
C LEU A 183 -10.00 7.11 -5.55
N ILE A 184 -10.81 6.18 -6.08
CA ILE A 184 -10.29 5.05 -6.85
C ILE A 184 -9.72 5.56 -8.18
N GLY A 185 -10.47 6.41 -8.88
CA GLY A 185 -10.03 7.07 -10.11
C GLY A 185 -8.79 7.95 -9.88
N ASP A 186 -8.75 8.73 -8.79
CA ASP A 186 -7.57 9.50 -8.38
C ASP A 186 -6.35 8.59 -8.24
N LEU A 187 -6.45 7.50 -7.49
CA LEU A 187 -5.34 6.57 -7.31
C LEU A 187 -4.87 5.96 -8.64
N LEU A 188 -5.78 5.50 -9.50
CA LEU A 188 -5.42 4.91 -10.80
C LEU A 188 -4.72 5.90 -11.73
N THR A 189 -5.01 7.20 -11.60
CA THR A 189 -4.43 8.25 -12.44
C THR A 189 -3.12 8.82 -11.90
N ASN A 190 -2.70 8.47 -10.69
CA ASN A 190 -1.42 8.91 -10.11
C ASN A 190 -0.19 8.31 -10.83
N ARG A 191 -0.38 7.34 -11.72
CA ARG A 191 0.67 6.77 -12.56
C ARG A 191 0.75 7.52 -13.90
N ALA A 192 1.94 7.97 -14.29
CA ALA A 192 2.16 8.52 -15.63
C ALA A 192 1.82 7.45 -16.69
N GLY A 193 1.12 7.85 -17.74
CA GLY A 193 0.65 6.96 -18.79
C GLY A 193 -0.63 6.18 -18.44
N SER A 194 -1.34 6.54 -17.37
CA SER A 194 -2.62 5.91 -17.00
C SER A 194 -3.70 5.98 -18.07
N SER A 195 -3.65 6.95 -18.98
CA SER A 195 -4.57 7.08 -20.11
C SER A 195 -4.54 5.87 -21.06
N SER A 196 -3.51 5.03 -21.01
CA SER A 196 -3.44 3.80 -21.81
C SER A 196 -4.37 2.69 -21.31
N TYR A 197 -4.81 2.74 -20.05
CA TYR A 197 -5.66 1.71 -19.46
C TYR A 197 -6.89 2.26 -18.70
N PHE A 198 -6.85 3.48 -18.18
CA PHE A 198 -7.96 4.07 -17.43
C PHE A 198 -8.79 4.98 -18.34
N SER A 199 -10.04 4.60 -18.64
CA SER A 199 -10.92 5.35 -19.54
C SER A 199 -11.71 6.43 -18.82
N GLY A 200 -11.97 6.28 -17.50
CA GLY A 200 -12.74 7.26 -16.74
C GLY A 200 -13.48 6.67 -15.55
N GLY A 201 -14.27 7.50 -14.87
CA GLY A 201 -15.05 7.10 -13.72
C GLY A 201 -16.38 7.87 -13.60
N ILE A 202 -17.38 7.21 -13.01
CA ILE A 202 -18.70 7.77 -12.72
C ILE A 202 -18.86 7.87 -11.20
N ILE A 203 -18.99 9.08 -10.67
CA ILE A 203 -19.34 9.31 -9.29
C ILE A 203 -20.86 9.24 -9.16
N SER A 204 -21.37 8.07 -8.76
CA SER A 204 -22.79 7.77 -8.64
C SER A 204 -23.24 7.88 -7.17
N TYR A 205 -23.27 9.11 -6.62
CA TYR A 205 -23.48 9.32 -5.20
C TYR A 205 -24.95 9.11 -4.76
N SER A 206 -25.92 9.49 -5.59
CA SER A 206 -27.35 9.27 -5.34
C SER A 206 -27.86 7.98 -5.99
N ASN A 207 -29.00 7.46 -5.50
CA ASN A 207 -29.67 6.31 -6.11
C ASN A 207 -30.18 6.63 -7.52
N ASP A 208 -30.63 7.86 -7.79
CA ASP A 208 -31.02 8.29 -9.12
C ASP A 208 -29.87 8.18 -10.12
N ILE A 209 -28.67 8.64 -9.75
CA ILE A 209 -27.48 8.54 -10.62
C ILE A 209 -27.05 7.08 -10.80
N LYS A 210 -27.12 6.24 -9.76
CA LYS A 210 -26.87 4.80 -9.89
C LYS A 210 -27.78 4.15 -10.93
N ASN A 211 -29.07 4.47 -10.87
CA ASN A 211 -30.04 3.93 -11.84
C ASN A 211 -29.82 4.49 -13.24
N ARG A 212 -29.74 5.82 -13.39
CA ARG A 212 -29.70 6.48 -14.70
C ARG A 212 -28.40 6.26 -15.47
N LEU A 213 -27.26 6.31 -14.81
CA LEU A 213 -25.95 6.23 -15.47
C LEU A 213 -25.33 4.83 -15.43
N LEU A 214 -25.64 4.04 -14.40
CA LEU A 214 -25.08 2.71 -14.22
C LEU A 214 -26.13 1.60 -14.37
N THR A 215 -27.36 1.93 -14.72
CA THR A 215 -28.46 0.99 -14.92
C THR A 215 -28.71 0.06 -13.71
N VAL A 216 -28.33 0.50 -12.50
CA VAL A 216 -28.63 -0.24 -11.27
C VAL A 216 -30.16 -0.38 -11.15
N ASN A 217 -30.64 -1.62 -10.94
CA ASN A 217 -32.05 -1.90 -10.92
C ASN A 217 -32.76 -1.17 -9.76
N ALA A 218 -33.86 -0.48 -10.07
CA ALA A 218 -34.66 0.20 -9.07
C ALA A 218 -35.19 -0.76 -7.95
N GLU A 219 -35.48 -2.00 -8.31
CA GLU A 219 -35.89 -3.02 -7.34
C GLU A 219 -34.71 -3.41 -6.41
N THR A 220 -33.50 -3.52 -6.92
CA THR A 220 -32.30 -3.73 -6.10
C THR A 220 -32.10 -2.59 -5.10
N LEU A 221 -32.23 -1.35 -5.57
CA LEU A 221 -32.12 -0.16 -4.71
C LEU A 221 -33.22 -0.11 -3.62
N LYS A 222 -34.41 -0.61 -3.93
CA LYS A 222 -35.56 -0.63 -3.00
C LYS A 222 -35.47 -1.79 -1.99
N SER A 223 -35.13 -3.00 -2.43
CA SER A 223 -35.16 -4.21 -1.61
C SER A 223 -33.86 -4.46 -0.86
N ALA A 224 -32.71 -4.40 -1.54
CA ALA A 224 -31.40 -4.61 -0.94
C ALA A 224 -30.73 -3.29 -0.48
N GLY A 225 -31.11 -2.18 -1.08
CA GLY A 225 -30.55 -0.84 -0.81
C GLY A 225 -29.23 -0.59 -1.56
N ALA A 226 -28.82 0.67 -1.56
CA ALA A 226 -27.60 1.11 -2.25
C ALA A 226 -26.32 0.49 -1.67
N VAL A 227 -26.31 0.13 -0.38
CA VAL A 227 -25.19 -0.54 0.29
C VAL A 227 -25.48 -2.03 0.37
N SER A 228 -25.18 -2.73 -0.71
CA SER A 228 -25.42 -4.17 -0.84
C SER A 228 -24.49 -4.78 -1.89
N GLU A 229 -24.31 -6.08 -1.83
CA GLU A 229 -23.55 -6.88 -2.79
C GLU A 229 -24.13 -6.73 -4.20
N ALA A 230 -25.46 -6.88 -4.32
CA ALA A 230 -26.17 -6.76 -5.61
C ALA A 230 -25.94 -5.37 -6.23
N CYS A 231 -26.09 -4.28 -5.45
CA CYS A 231 -25.86 -2.93 -5.95
C CYS A 231 -24.42 -2.70 -6.37
N ALA A 232 -23.43 -3.22 -5.62
CA ALA A 232 -22.03 -3.11 -6.00
C ALA A 232 -21.75 -3.81 -7.33
N LEU A 233 -22.28 -5.02 -7.51
CA LEU A 233 -22.11 -5.77 -8.75
C LEU A 233 -22.78 -5.09 -9.94
N GLU A 234 -24.02 -4.63 -9.79
CA GLU A 234 -24.73 -3.90 -10.83
C GLU A 234 -24.01 -2.59 -11.19
N MET A 235 -23.44 -1.88 -10.22
CA MET A 235 -22.60 -0.70 -10.49
C MET A 235 -21.35 -1.04 -11.30
N ALA A 236 -20.68 -2.16 -11.00
CA ALA A 236 -19.50 -2.61 -11.75
C ALA A 236 -19.86 -2.98 -13.20
N HIS A 237 -20.95 -3.69 -13.41
CA HIS A 237 -21.50 -3.97 -14.74
C HIS A 237 -21.88 -2.70 -15.48
N GLY A 238 -22.58 -1.79 -14.80
CA GLY A 238 -23.05 -0.55 -15.38
C GLY A 238 -21.91 0.34 -15.90
N VAL A 239 -20.86 0.53 -15.11
CA VAL A 239 -19.72 1.33 -15.56
C VAL A 239 -18.95 0.66 -16.69
N ARG A 240 -18.83 -0.67 -16.67
CA ARG A 240 -18.22 -1.44 -17.76
C ARG A 240 -18.95 -1.23 -19.09
N GLN A 241 -20.28 -1.26 -19.06
CA GLN A 241 -21.12 -1.03 -20.24
C GLN A 241 -21.11 0.42 -20.68
N THR A 242 -21.29 1.36 -19.74
CA THR A 242 -21.41 2.80 -20.04
C THR A 242 -20.12 3.38 -20.63
N LEU A 243 -18.96 2.98 -20.11
CA LEU A 243 -17.65 3.43 -20.56
C LEU A 243 -17.04 2.53 -21.64
N GLN A 244 -17.69 1.42 -22.00
CA GLN A 244 -17.20 0.41 -22.94
C GLN A 244 -15.78 -0.06 -22.60
N VAL A 245 -15.54 -0.37 -21.33
CA VAL A 245 -14.26 -0.87 -20.81
C VAL A 245 -14.33 -2.37 -20.53
N ASP A 246 -13.15 -3.00 -20.45
CA ASP A 246 -13.06 -4.43 -20.19
C ASP A 246 -13.28 -4.76 -18.71
N VAL A 247 -12.85 -3.87 -17.81
CA VAL A 247 -12.97 -4.03 -16.36
C VAL A 247 -13.75 -2.87 -15.77
N GLY A 248 -14.87 -3.18 -15.13
CA GLY A 248 -15.62 -2.22 -14.31
C GLY A 248 -15.34 -2.50 -12.83
N ILE A 249 -14.94 -1.48 -12.08
CA ILE A 249 -14.79 -1.54 -10.64
C ILE A 249 -15.77 -0.60 -9.95
N SER A 250 -16.39 -1.05 -8.86
CA SER A 250 -17.35 -0.25 -8.11
C SER A 250 -17.02 -0.19 -6.62
N ALA A 251 -17.49 0.88 -5.94
CA ALA A 251 -17.48 0.99 -4.50
C ALA A 251 -18.75 1.65 -4.00
N THR A 252 -19.48 0.96 -3.12
CA THR A 252 -20.66 1.51 -2.41
C THR A 252 -20.59 1.17 -0.94
N GLY A 253 -21.01 2.08 -0.05
CA GLY A 253 -20.89 1.86 1.38
C GLY A 253 -21.25 3.07 2.23
N ILE A 254 -21.09 2.90 3.54
CA ILE A 254 -21.36 3.91 4.57
C ILE A 254 -20.01 4.41 5.13
N ALA A 255 -19.55 5.54 4.63
CA ALA A 255 -18.27 6.11 5.08
C ALA A 255 -18.33 6.71 6.50
N GLY A 256 -19.52 7.07 6.98
CA GLY A 256 -19.72 7.69 8.29
C GLY A 256 -19.57 9.24 8.26
N PRO A 257 -19.69 9.95 9.42
CA PRO A 257 -19.98 9.38 10.76
C PRO A 257 -21.42 8.86 10.89
N ASP A 258 -22.36 9.39 10.09
CA ASP A 258 -23.78 9.05 10.09
C ASP A 258 -24.13 8.00 9.03
N GLY A 259 -25.43 7.57 9.04
CA GLY A 259 -25.99 6.67 8.01
C GLY A 259 -25.86 5.19 8.33
N GLY A 260 -25.29 4.82 9.47
CA GLY A 260 -25.23 3.43 9.92
C GLY A 260 -26.51 2.97 10.60
N SER A 261 -26.74 1.66 10.59
CA SER A 261 -27.78 0.95 11.35
C SER A 261 -27.17 -0.32 11.98
N ALA A 262 -27.94 -1.03 12.80
CA ALA A 262 -27.50 -2.30 13.40
C ALA A 262 -27.07 -3.34 12.32
N ASP A 263 -27.84 -3.42 11.22
CA ASP A 263 -27.57 -4.36 10.12
C ASP A 263 -26.53 -3.84 9.13
N LYS A 264 -26.37 -2.52 9.01
CA LYS A 264 -25.43 -1.86 8.10
C LYS A 264 -24.65 -0.80 8.87
N PRO A 265 -23.60 -1.20 9.60
CA PRO A 265 -22.83 -0.26 10.43
C PRO A 265 -22.03 0.74 9.58
N VAL A 266 -21.61 1.84 10.20
CA VAL A 266 -20.60 2.74 9.63
C VAL A 266 -19.33 1.94 9.31
N GLY A 267 -18.70 2.22 8.18
CA GLY A 267 -17.55 1.48 7.67
C GLY A 267 -17.91 0.28 6.78
N LEU A 268 -19.17 -0.16 6.73
CA LEU A 268 -19.61 -1.21 5.81
C LEU A 268 -19.52 -0.74 4.37
N VAL A 269 -18.77 -1.50 3.56
CA VAL A 269 -18.51 -1.21 2.14
C VAL A 269 -18.51 -2.49 1.32
N TYR A 270 -19.01 -2.40 0.10
CA TYR A 270 -18.87 -3.43 -0.94
C TYR A 270 -18.04 -2.87 -2.09
N VAL A 271 -17.06 -3.64 -2.53
CA VAL A 271 -16.27 -3.42 -3.75
C VAL A 271 -16.67 -4.48 -4.77
N GLY A 272 -17.16 -4.06 -5.92
CA GLY A 272 -17.56 -4.95 -7.03
C GLY A 272 -16.57 -4.84 -8.19
N ILE A 273 -16.33 -5.96 -8.88
CA ILE A 273 -15.55 -6.04 -10.11
C ILE A 273 -16.35 -6.84 -11.13
N SER A 274 -16.42 -6.36 -12.36
CA SER A 274 -16.92 -7.10 -13.53
C SER A 274 -15.85 -7.06 -14.63
N SER A 275 -15.53 -8.23 -15.18
CA SER A 275 -14.52 -8.36 -16.24
C SER A 275 -14.78 -9.56 -17.14
N PRO A 276 -14.04 -9.76 -18.24
CA PRO A 276 -14.10 -10.99 -19.03
C PRO A 276 -13.71 -12.26 -18.24
N LYS A 277 -13.01 -12.13 -17.10
CA LYS A 277 -12.67 -13.24 -16.20
C LYS A 277 -13.81 -13.60 -15.24
N GLY A 278 -14.92 -12.88 -15.28
CA GLY A 278 -16.06 -13.04 -14.38
C GLY A 278 -16.20 -11.87 -13.41
N ASP A 279 -17.06 -12.08 -12.44
CA ASP A 279 -17.45 -11.09 -11.46
C ASP A 279 -16.90 -11.42 -10.08
N LEU A 280 -16.70 -10.37 -9.26
CA LEU A 280 -16.29 -10.49 -7.86
C LEU A 280 -16.97 -9.40 -7.04
N VAL A 281 -17.44 -9.73 -5.85
CA VAL A 281 -17.79 -8.73 -4.83
C VAL A 281 -17.09 -9.08 -3.53
N GLN A 282 -16.49 -8.08 -2.91
CA GLN A 282 -15.85 -8.20 -1.60
C GLN A 282 -16.53 -7.24 -0.63
N LYS A 283 -16.80 -7.74 0.59
CA LYS A 283 -17.42 -7.00 1.69
C LYS A 283 -16.35 -6.64 2.71
N TYR A 284 -16.35 -5.37 3.17
CA TYR A 284 -15.47 -4.86 4.21
C TYR A 284 -16.26 -4.13 5.29
N THR A 285 -15.70 -4.06 6.49
CA THR A 285 -16.19 -3.19 7.56
C THR A 285 -14.97 -2.52 8.20
N TRP A 286 -14.80 -1.23 7.93
CA TRP A 286 -13.64 -0.44 8.39
C TRP A 286 -13.95 0.24 9.72
N PRO A 287 -13.00 0.27 10.68
CA PRO A 287 -13.19 0.88 11.98
C PRO A 287 -12.70 2.34 12.05
N TYR A 288 -12.52 3.00 10.90
CA TYR A 288 -11.90 4.32 10.84
C TYR A 288 -12.94 5.44 10.82
N ASP A 289 -12.46 6.69 10.85
CA ASP A 289 -13.26 7.86 10.52
C ASP A 289 -13.68 7.86 9.03
N ARG A 290 -14.47 8.84 8.65
CA ARG A 290 -14.95 8.99 7.26
C ARG A 290 -13.82 8.96 6.22
N MET A 291 -12.74 9.70 6.46
CA MET A 291 -11.63 9.76 5.51
C MET A 291 -10.81 8.47 5.49
N GLY A 292 -10.60 7.86 6.64
CA GLY A 292 -9.97 6.55 6.77
C GLY A 292 -10.77 5.46 6.06
N ASN A 293 -12.09 5.40 6.24
CA ASN A 293 -12.98 4.46 5.56
C ASN A 293 -12.95 4.61 4.04
N LYS A 294 -12.98 5.86 3.53
CA LYS A 294 -12.86 6.14 2.09
C LYS A 294 -11.51 5.67 1.52
N ARG A 295 -10.41 5.98 2.21
CA ARG A 295 -9.05 5.60 1.79
C ARG A 295 -8.85 4.08 1.83
N ALA A 296 -9.28 3.43 2.92
CA ALA A 296 -9.19 1.98 3.04
C ALA A 296 -10.00 1.27 1.95
N THR A 297 -11.18 1.79 1.59
CA THR A 297 -12.00 1.28 0.49
C THR A 297 -11.28 1.42 -0.86
N ALA A 298 -10.69 2.57 -1.14
CA ALA A 298 -9.97 2.78 -2.40
C ALA A 298 -8.74 1.87 -2.50
N ASP A 299 -7.97 1.70 -1.42
CA ASP A 299 -6.85 0.76 -1.37
C ASP A 299 -7.32 -0.69 -1.59
N ALA A 300 -8.41 -1.10 -0.93
CA ALA A 300 -8.99 -2.43 -1.10
C ALA A 300 -9.49 -2.68 -2.53
N ALA A 301 -10.01 -1.65 -3.20
CA ALA A 301 -10.44 -1.72 -4.58
C ALA A 301 -9.26 -1.99 -5.53
N LEU A 302 -8.12 -1.31 -5.36
CA LEU A 302 -6.90 -1.61 -6.13
C LEU A 302 -6.41 -3.03 -5.89
N GLN A 303 -6.38 -3.47 -4.63
CA GLN A 303 -5.96 -4.83 -4.27
C GLN A 303 -6.89 -5.89 -4.89
N ALA A 304 -8.19 -5.68 -4.84
CA ALA A 304 -9.17 -6.59 -5.43
C ALA A 304 -8.97 -6.74 -6.96
N VAL A 305 -8.65 -5.65 -7.68
CA VAL A 305 -8.31 -5.70 -9.11
C VAL A 305 -7.06 -6.54 -9.34
N ILE A 306 -5.99 -6.33 -8.57
CA ILE A 306 -4.75 -7.11 -8.70
C ILE A 306 -5.03 -8.59 -8.49
N GLU A 307 -5.72 -8.95 -7.42
CA GLU A 307 -6.05 -10.35 -7.09
C GLU A 307 -6.93 -11.01 -8.16
N HIS A 308 -7.93 -10.28 -8.65
CA HIS A 308 -8.85 -10.78 -9.68
C HIS A 308 -8.15 -11.01 -11.01
N LEU A 309 -7.30 -10.09 -11.43
CA LEU A 309 -6.59 -10.18 -12.71
C LEU A 309 -5.36 -11.11 -12.67
N SER A 310 -4.81 -11.40 -11.50
CA SER A 310 -3.63 -12.29 -11.36
C SER A 310 -3.99 -13.78 -11.40
N LYS A 311 -5.24 -14.14 -11.19
CA LYS A 311 -5.76 -15.52 -11.34
C LYS A 311 -5.89 -15.88 -12.82
#